data_f4fdbc19ba343ac3bbfd66046920cc85
#
_entry.id   f4fdbc19ba343ac3bbfd66046920cc85
#
_cell.length_a   1.000
_cell.length_b   1.000
_cell.length_c   1.000
_cell.angle_alpha   90.00
_cell.angle_beta   90.00
_cell.angle_gamma   90.00
#
_symmetry.space_group_name_H-M   'P 1'
#
loop_
_entity.id
_entity.type
_entity.pdbx_description
1 polymer ?
#
loop_
_entity_poly.entity_id
_entity_poly.type
_entity_poly.pdbx_seq_one_letter_code
_entity_poly.pdbx_strand_id
1 'polypeptide(L)'
;HPEVVIIAQSNHPNRLGEYRAMTHELMNEGLENPVVFFQYYQETKAEDLQIKAAADMGALIFDGLCDGIFLYNQGSLSHIAVDTTAFSILQAGRIRTSKTEYISCPGCGRTLYDLESTIARIKTATSHLKGLKIGIMGCIVNGPGEASDADIGIAGGKDCAVLFEHGEKIRTCLLYTSPSPRDS
;
A
#
# COMPACT_ATOMS: atom_id res chain seq x y z
N HIS A 1 3.36 -7.40 33.09
CA HIS A 1 1.92 -7.28 32.82
C HIS A 1 1.70 -7.37 31.30
N PRO A 2 1.13 -8.48 30.79
CA PRO A 2 0.95 -8.67 29.35
C PRO A 2 -0.08 -7.71 28.71
N GLU A 3 -0.89 -7.05 29.54
CA GLU A 3 -1.93 -6.11 29.08
C GLU A 3 -1.40 -4.69 28.81
N VAL A 4 -0.11 -4.44 29.10
CA VAL A 4 0.51 -3.11 28.90
C VAL A 4 1.02 -3.00 27.48
N VAL A 5 0.64 -1.93 26.79
CA VAL A 5 1.24 -1.53 25.50
C VAL A 5 2.35 -0.52 25.76
N ILE A 6 3.51 -0.78 25.22
CA ILE A 6 4.67 0.12 25.31
C ILE A 6 4.58 1.15 24.20
N ILE A 7 4.56 2.43 24.55
CA ILE A 7 4.68 3.52 23.58
C ILE A 7 6.11 4.08 23.69
N ALA A 8 6.91 3.87 22.67
CA ALA A 8 8.29 4.27 22.63
C ALA A 8 8.50 5.52 21.78
N GLN A 9 9.19 6.50 22.31
CA GLN A 9 9.60 7.72 21.62
C GLN A 9 11.10 7.96 21.78
N SER A 10 11.76 8.38 20.72
CA SER A 10 13.17 8.77 20.74
C SER A 10 13.39 10.14 20.12
N ASN A 11 14.22 10.95 20.78
CA ASN A 11 14.76 12.21 20.28
C ASN A 11 16.23 12.09 19.85
N HIS A 12 16.76 10.87 19.84
CA HIS A 12 18.14 10.63 19.44
C HIS A 12 18.33 10.86 17.93
N PRO A 13 19.47 11.39 17.47
CA PRO A 13 19.75 11.56 16.05
C PRO A 13 19.66 10.23 15.25
N ASN A 14 20.09 9.13 15.86
CA ASN A 14 19.90 7.77 15.34
C ASN A 14 18.75 7.06 16.09
N ARG A 15 17.53 7.57 15.92
CA ARG A 15 16.33 7.03 16.58
C ARG A 15 16.02 5.59 16.18
N LEU A 16 16.29 5.26 14.90
CA LEU A 16 16.10 3.90 14.41
C LEU A 16 16.98 2.88 15.15
N GLY A 17 18.24 3.23 15.38
CA GLY A 17 19.16 2.40 16.17
C GLY A 17 18.72 2.25 17.62
N GLU A 18 18.19 3.32 18.23
CA GLU A 18 17.63 3.26 19.59
C GLU A 18 16.40 2.37 19.69
N TYR A 19 15.46 2.50 18.77
CA TYR A 19 14.27 1.64 18.73
C TYR A 19 14.64 0.17 18.57
N ARG A 20 15.58 -0.13 17.66
CA ARG A 20 16.10 -1.50 17.50
C ARG A 20 16.74 -2.03 18.78
N ALA A 21 17.61 -1.23 19.42
CA ALA A 21 18.27 -1.61 20.67
C ALA A 21 17.25 -1.87 21.77
N MET A 22 16.27 -0.99 21.96
CA MET A 22 15.21 -1.16 22.94
C MET A 22 14.39 -2.44 22.70
N THR A 23 14.00 -2.69 21.46
CA THR A 23 13.19 -3.88 21.15
C THR A 23 13.98 -5.16 21.37
N HIS A 24 15.26 -5.19 21.00
CA HIS A 24 16.13 -6.33 21.29
C HIS A 24 16.34 -6.55 22.78
N GLU A 25 16.42 -5.49 23.58
CA GLU A 25 16.50 -5.60 25.03
C GLU A 25 15.21 -6.20 25.61
N LEU A 26 14.04 -5.74 25.15
CA LEU A 26 12.76 -6.34 25.56
C LEU A 26 12.71 -7.84 25.23
N MET A 27 13.16 -8.23 24.05
CA MET A 27 13.24 -9.64 23.64
C MET A 27 14.19 -10.44 24.54
N ASN A 28 15.38 -9.88 24.88
CA ASN A 28 16.35 -10.53 25.75
C ASN A 28 15.81 -10.75 27.17
N GLU A 29 15.00 -9.80 27.66
CA GLU A 29 14.34 -9.92 28.95
C GLU A 29 13.05 -10.77 28.91
N GLY A 30 12.70 -11.33 27.76
CA GLY A 30 11.50 -12.16 27.57
C GLY A 30 10.19 -11.40 27.70
N LEU A 31 10.21 -10.10 27.40
CA LEU A 31 9.03 -9.24 27.42
C LEU A 31 8.35 -9.22 26.06
N GLU A 32 7.12 -9.73 25.98
CA GLU A 32 6.32 -9.84 24.74
C GLU A 32 5.24 -8.75 24.66
N ASN A 33 5.45 -7.63 25.33
CA ASN A 33 4.50 -6.53 25.32
C ASN A 33 4.45 -5.87 23.93
N PRO A 34 3.25 -5.55 23.41
CA PRO A 34 3.14 -4.83 22.14
C PRO A 34 3.85 -3.47 22.21
N VAL A 35 4.59 -3.16 21.13
CA VAL A 35 5.36 -1.91 21.02
C VAL A 35 4.78 -1.04 19.91
N VAL A 36 4.39 0.17 20.28
CA VAL A 36 3.97 1.23 19.36
C VAL A 36 5.05 2.30 19.33
N PHE A 37 5.63 2.52 18.15
CA PHE A 37 6.61 3.60 18.00
C PHE A 37 5.91 4.92 17.73
N PHE A 38 6.20 5.88 18.57
CA PHE A 38 5.71 7.24 18.49
C PHE A 38 6.80 8.16 17.93
N GLN A 39 6.45 8.92 16.89
CA GLN A 39 7.39 9.90 16.33
C GLN A 39 6.74 11.25 16.09
N TYR A 40 7.50 12.27 16.40
CA TYR A 40 7.12 13.66 16.31
C TYR A 40 7.70 14.32 15.05
N TYR A 41 6.83 15.05 14.32
CA TYR A 41 7.17 15.78 13.11
C TYR A 41 6.69 17.23 13.15
N GLN A 42 7.25 18.08 12.30
CA GLN A 42 6.87 19.50 12.14
C GLN A 42 6.74 19.87 10.66
N GLU A 43 6.19 18.95 9.86
CA GLU A 43 6.14 19.11 8.42
C GLU A 43 4.93 19.95 7.98
N THR A 44 5.16 20.78 6.96
CA THR A 44 4.11 21.60 6.35
C THR A 44 3.63 21.03 5.02
N LYS A 45 4.37 20.07 4.45
CA LYS A 45 4.02 19.37 3.21
C LYS A 45 3.80 17.89 3.48
N ALA A 46 2.75 17.33 2.89
CA ALA A 46 2.41 15.92 3.06
C ALA A 46 3.50 14.98 2.53
N GLU A 47 4.16 15.35 1.43
CA GLU A 47 5.26 14.57 0.84
C GLU A 47 6.46 14.47 1.79
N ASP A 48 6.82 15.57 2.45
CA ASP A 48 7.95 15.60 3.40
C ASP A 48 7.64 14.71 4.61
N LEU A 49 6.40 14.79 5.14
CA LEU A 49 5.96 13.90 6.20
C LEU A 49 6.00 12.44 5.76
N GLN A 50 5.49 12.15 4.58
CA GLN A 50 5.45 10.79 4.05
C GLN A 50 6.85 10.18 3.91
N ILE A 51 7.80 10.92 3.34
CA ILE A 51 9.17 10.44 3.15
C ILE A 51 9.85 10.20 4.50
N LYS A 52 9.78 11.17 5.41
CA LYS A 52 10.43 11.08 6.72
C LYS A 52 9.82 9.97 7.58
N ALA A 53 8.50 9.94 7.68
CA ALA A 53 7.81 8.92 8.47
C ALA A 53 7.98 7.51 7.87
N ALA A 54 8.00 7.37 6.55
CA ALA A 54 8.27 6.09 5.91
C ALA A 54 9.71 5.61 6.16
N ALA A 55 10.69 6.51 6.15
CA ALA A 55 12.08 6.17 6.48
C ALA A 55 12.24 5.75 7.94
N ASP A 56 11.63 6.49 8.88
CA ASP A 56 11.72 6.21 10.31
C ASP A 56 10.97 4.92 10.70
N MET A 57 9.73 4.76 10.24
CA MET A 57 8.84 3.67 10.68
C MET A 57 8.89 2.44 9.78
N GLY A 58 9.10 2.63 8.48
CA GLY A 58 9.11 1.53 7.51
C GLY A 58 10.21 0.51 7.80
N ALA A 59 11.38 0.95 8.21
CA ALA A 59 12.47 0.04 8.56
C ALA A 59 12.10 -0.85 9.75
N LEU A 60 11.49 -0.30 10.80
CA LEU A 60 11.04 -1.07 11.97
C LEU A 60 9.93 -2.06 11.64
N ILE A 61 9.04 -1.67 10.71
CA ILE A 61 7.99 -2.52 10.17
C ILE A 61 8.59 -3.71 9.43
N PHE A 62 9.57 -3.48 8.54
CA PHE A 62 10.21 -4.55 7.79
C PHE A 62 11.11 -5.44 8.65
N ASP A 63 11.67 -4.90 9.73
CA ASP A 63 12.40 -5.69 10.73
C ASP A 63 11.47 -6.56 11.59
N GLY A 64 10.14 -6.34 11.55
CA GLY A 64 9.18 -7.03 12.40
C GLY A 64 9.23 -6.61 13.88
N LEU A 65 9.75 -5.43 14.17
CA LEU A 65 10.04 -4.95 15.51
C LEU A 65 8.93 -4.05 16.09
N CYS A 66 7.81 -3.88 15.37
CA CYS A 66 6.76 -2.97 15.84
C CYS A 66 5.36 -3.54 15.61
N ASP A 67 4.49 -3.35 16.60
CA ASP A 67 3.09 -3.73 16.56
C ASP A 67 2.19 -2.57 16.11
N GLY A 68 2.71 -1.35 16.14
CA GLY A 68 1.98 -0.17 15.69
C GLY A 68 2.86 1.06 15.56
N ILE A 69 2.34 2.04 14.83
CA ILE A 69 2.99 3.34 14.67
C ILE A 69 2.03 4.46 15.08
N PHE A 70 2.58 5.51 15.67
CA PHE A 70 1.86 6.73 16.01
C PHE A 70 2.63 7.94 15.50
N LEU A 71 2.07 8.63 14.52
CA LEU A 71 2.66 9.84 13.95
C LEU A 71 1.96 11.06 14.57
N TYR A 72 2.74 12.00 15.08
CA TYR A 72 2.25 13.27 15.55
C TYR A 72 2.94 14.40 14.79
N ASN A 73 2.18 15.29 14.18
CA ASN A 73 2.74 16.41 13.40
C ASN A 73 2.24 17.75 13.96
N GLN A 74 3.16 18.60 14.38
CA GLN A 74 2.87 19.99 14.80
C GLN A 74 2.91 21.00 13.65
N GLY A 75 3.28 20.56 12.45
CA GLY A 75 3.18 21.41 11.26
C GLY A 75 1.73 21.70 10.86
N SER A 76 1.55 22.39 9.76
CA SER A 76 0.22 22.84 9.28
C SER A 76 -0.64 21.76 8.62
N LEU A 77 -0.20 20.50 8.62
CA LEU A 77 -0.96 19.39 8.03
C LEU A 77 -2.17 19.03 8.88
N SER A 78 -3.28 18.72 8.22
CA SER A 78 -4.47 18.23 8.91
C SER A 78 -4.24 16.84 9.52
N HIS A 79 -4.98 16.52 10.60
CA HIS A 79 -4.93 15.18 11.21
C HIS A 79 -5.25 14.08 10.19
N ILE A 80 -6.19 14.35 9.26
CA ILE A 80 -6.52 13.40 8.19
C ILE A 80 -5.32 13.10 7.30
N ALA A 81 -4.49 14.10 6.99
CA ALA A 81 -3.28 13.90 6.19
C ALA A 81 -2.23 13.06 6.94
N VAL A 82 -2.09 13.29 8.25
CA VAL A 82 -1.19 12.51 9.11
C VAL A 82 -1.64 11.06 9.21
N ASP A 83 -2.93 10.82 9.49
CA ASP A 83 -3.51 9.49 9.57
C ASP A 83 -3.42 8.76 8.22
N THR A 84 -3.69 9.47 7.12
CA THR A 84 -3.56 8.93 5.76
C THR A 84 -2.12 8.47 5.48
N THR A 85 -1.13 9.23 5.96
CA THR A 85 0.29 8.88 5.84
C THR A 85 0.60 7.63 6.65
N ALA A 86 0.18 7.57 7.92
CA ALA A 86 0.39 6.41 8.78
C ALA A 86 -0.20 5.13 8.16
N PHE A 87 -1.47 5.16 7.74
CA PHE A 87 -2.10 4.02 7.08
C PHE A 87 -1.46 3.65 5.74
N SER A 88 -0.93 4.61 5.00
CA SER A 88 -0.21 4.34 3.75
C SER A 88 1.11 3.61 4.01
N ILE A 89 1.83 3.97 5.09
CA ILE A 89 3.07 3.29 5.52
C ILE A 89 2.75 1.84 5.93
N LEU A 90 1.71 1.63 6.76
CA LEU A 90 1.27 0.30 7.17
C LEU A 90 0.86 -0.58 5.98
N GLN A 91 0.20 0.01 4.98
CA GLN A 91 -0.20 -0.70 3.77
C GLN A 91 1.00 -1.04 2.88
N ALA A 92 1.95 -0.11 2.72
CA ALA A 92 3.19 -0.37 1.99
C ALA A 92 4.03 -1.47 2.66
N GLY A 93 4.04 -1.53 4.00
CA GLY A 93 4.63 -2.59 4.79
C GLY A 93 3.83 -3.90 4.84
N ARG A 94 2.68 -3.96 4.16
CA ARG A 94 1.75 -5.11 4.11
C ARG A 94 1.23 -5.58 5.49
N ILE A 95 1.27 -4.70 6.50
CA ILE A 95 0.76 -4.99 7.84
C ILE A 95 -0.75 -4.78 7.89
N ARG A 96 -1.24 -3.72 7.26
CA ARG A 96 -2.66 -3.37 7.27
C ARG A 96 -3.11 -2.77 5.94
N THR A 97 -4.02 -3.45 5.26
CA THR A 97 -4.65 -2.93 4.05
C THR A 97 -5.86 -2.07 4.41
N SER A 98 -5.81 -0.79 4.08
CA SER A 98 -6.86 0.20 4.38
C SER A 98 -7.54 0.77 3.15
N LYS A 99 -6.92 0.61 1.97
CA LYS A 99 -7.39 1.11 0.67
C LYS A 99 -7.31 -0.01 -0.36
N THR A 100 -7.96 0.17 -1.51
CA THR A 100 -7.72 -0.66 -2.69
C THR A 100 -6.25 -0.52 -3.12
N GLU A 101 -5.57 -1.63 -3.31
CA GLU A 101 -4.20 -1.66 -3.86
C GLU A 101 -4.28 -1.88 -5.37
N TYR A 102 -3.50 -1.11 -6.12
CA TYR A 102 -3.45 -1.24 -7.58
C TYR A 102 -2.05 -1.65 -8.01
N ILE A 103 -1.97 -2.79 -8.69
CA ILE A 103 -0.74 -3.30 -9.29
C ILE A 103 -0.83 -3.02 -10.78
N SER A 104 0.05 -2.16 -11.30
CA SER A 104 0.07 -1.85 -12.73
C SER A 104 1.49 -1.88 -13.27
N CYS A 105 1.65 -2.39 -14.48
CA CYS A 105 2.93 -2.29 -15.17
C CYS A 105 3.13 -0.87 -15.76
N PRO A 106 4.39 -0.46 -15.99
CA PRO A 106 4.68 0.86 -16.56
C PRO A 106 4.31 0.99 -18.05
N GLY A 107 3.83 -0.07 -18.67
CA GLY A 107 3.64 -0.13 -20.12
C GLY A 107 4.93 -0.46 -20.87
N CYS A 108 4.81 -1.10 -22.01
CA CYS A 108 5.91 -1.42 -22.91
C CYS A 108 5.41 -1.52 -24.36
N GLY A 109 6.27 -1.82 -25.33
CA GLY A 109 5.88 -1.96 -26.72
C GLY A 109 4.85 -3.07 -27.01
N ARG A 110 4.50 -3.89 -26.03
CA ARG A 110 3.43 -4.90 -26.09
C ARG A 110 2.08 -4.38 -25.60
N THR A 111 2.03 -3.16 -25.05
CA THR A 111 0.77 -2.53 -24.65
C THR A 111 0.07 -2.00 -25.89
N LEU A 112 -1.09 -2.55 -26.23
CA LEU A 112 -1.82 -2.25 -27.46
C LEU A 112 -3.09 -1.42 -27.20
N TYR A 113 -3.20 -0.78 -26.05
CA TYR A 113 -4.34 0.05 -25.66
C TYR A 113 -3.87 1.18 -24.75
N ASP A 114 -4.72 2.17 -24.51
CA ASP A 114 -4.45 3.26 -23.59
C ASP A 114 -4.52 2.78 -22.14
N LEU A 115 -3.35 2.34 -21.62
CA LEU A 115 -3.21 1.80 -20.28
C LEU A 115 -3.47 2.87 -19.22
N GLU A 116 -3.01 4.10 -19.43
CA GLU A 116 -3.09 5.17 -18.45
C GLU A 116 -4.54 5.59 -18.20
N SER A 117 -5.32 5.82 -19.25
CA SER A 117 -6.73 6.15 -19.13
C SER A 117 -7.54 4.98 -18.53
N THR A 118 -7.18 3.74 -18.86
CA THR A 118 -7.80 2.55 -18.30
C THR A 118 -7.53 2.43 -16.80
N ILE A 119 -6.29 2.68 -16.36
CA ILE A 119 -5.92 2.71 -14.93
C ILE A 119 -6.77 3.77 -14.22
N ALA A 120 -6.87 4.98 -14.77
CA ALA A 120 -7.63 6.07 -14.16
C ALA A 120 -9.12 5.71 -14.01
N ARG A 121 -9.73 5.14 -15.04
CA ARG A 121 -11.14 4.69 -15.04
C ARG A 121 -11.39 3.58 -14.00
N ILE A 122 -10.53 2.57 -13.96
CA ILE A 122 -10.67 1.46 -13.00
C ILE A 122 -10.50 1.99 -11.58
N LYS A 123 -9.48 2.82 -11.31
CA LYS A 123 -9.28 3.44 -10.00
C LYS A 123 -10.50 4.22 -9.54
N THR A 124 -11.09 5.02 -10.43
CA THR A 124 -12.31 5.80 -10.11
C THR A 124 -13.48 4.88 -9.76
N ALA A 125 -13.69 3.82 -10.53
CA ALA A 125 -14.80 2.89 -10.33
C ALA A 125 -14.66 1.99 -9.10
N THR A 126 -13.43 1.70 -8.66
CA THR A 126 -13.15 0.66 -7.65
C THR A 126 -12.52 1.19 -6.36
N SER A 127 -12.28 2.50 -6.25
CA SER A 127 -11.64 3.11 -5.06
C SER A 127 -12.36 2.87 -3.73
N HIS A 128 -13.65 2.51 -3.78
CA HIS A 128 -14.47 2.16 -2.63
C HIS A 128 -14.28 0.71 -2.15
N LEU A 129 -13.64 -0.14 -2.94
CA LEU A 129 -13.43 -1.57 -2.66
C LEU A 129 -12.17 -1.75 -1.79
N LYS A 130 -12.30 -1.43 -0.50
CA LYS A 130 -11.18 -1.53 0.44
C LYS A 130 -10.75 -2.98 0.65
N GLY A 131 -9.45 -3.18 0.74
CA GLY A 131 -8.87 -4.49 1.03
C GLY A 131 -8.58 -5.36 -0.20
N LEU A 132 -9.00 -4.95 -1.39
CA LEU A 132 -8.72 -5.67 -2.63
C LEU A 132 -7.43 -5.18 -3.29
N LYS A 133 -6.74 -6.11 -3.93
CA LYS A 133 -5.62 -5.87 -4.85
C LYS A 133 -6.12 -6.04 -6.28
N ILE A 134 -6.02 -5.00 -7.07
CA ILE A 134 -6.49 -4.98 -8.46
C ILE A 134 -5.31 -4.85 -9.40
N GLY A 135 -5.11 -5.84 -10.27
CA GLY A 135 -4.09 -5.86 -11.30
C GLY A 135 -4.56 -5.18 -12.60
N ILE A 136 -3.76 -4.23 -13.13
CA ILE A 136 -4.07 -3.57 -14.41
C ILE A 136 -2.82 -3.64 -15.29
N MET A 137 -2.80 -4.61 -16.20
CA MET A 137 -1.61 -4.99 -16.96
C MET A 137 -1.73 -4.64 -18.44
N GLY A 138 -0.66 -4.08 -19.00
CA GLY A 138 -0.60 -3.65 -20.39
C GLY A 138 -0.65 -4.77 -21.41
N CYS A 139 -0.29 -6.00 -21.07
CA CYS A 139 -0.31 -7.11 -22.00
C CYS A 139 -0.68 -8.44 -21.32
N ILE A 140 -1.28 -9.35 -22.11
CA ILE A 140 -1.68 -10.69 -21.65
C ILE A 140 -0.51 -11.67 -21.50
N VAL A 141 0.68 -11.34 -21.99
CA VAL A 141 1.83 -12.26 -21.97
C VAL A 141 2.41 -12.36 -20.57
N ASN A 142 2.76 -11.24 -19.99
CA ASN A 142 3.38 -11.17 -18.65
C ASN A 142 2.36 -10.75 -17.57
N GLY A 143 1.28 -10.08 -17.96
CA GLY A 143 0.35 -9.45 -17.04
C GLY A 143 -0.21 -10.37 -15.96
N PRO A 144 -0.77 -11.54 -16.29
CA PRO A 144 -1.29 -12.45 -15.27
C PRO A 144 -0.22 -12.94 -14.29
N GLY A 145 1.02 -13.18 -14.75
CA GLY A 145 2.14 -13.59 -13.90
C GLY A 145 2.64 -12.46 -13.01
N GLU A 146 2.81 -11.25 -13.56
CA GLU A 146 3.27 -10.06 -12.81
C GLU A 146 2.24 -9.59 -11.77
N ALA A 147 0.97 -9.89 -11.98
CA ALA A 147 -0.12 -9.56 -11.06
C ALA A 147 -0.74 -10.81 -10.40
N SER A 148 0.04 -11.88 -10.23
CA SER A 148 -0.42 -13.11 -9.58
C SER A 148 -0.92 -12.89 -8.14
N ASP A 149 -0.36 -11.88 -7.46
CA ASP A 149 -0.77 -11.44 -6.12
C ASP A 149 -2.08 -10.63 -6.11
N ALA A 150 -2.62 -10.26 -7.29
CA ALA A 150 -3.88 -9.53 -7.36
C ALA A 150 -5.08 -10.47 -7.15
N ASP A 151 -6.05 -10.00 -6.36
CA ASP A 151 -7.31 -10.75 -6.19
C ASP A 151 -8.05 -10.83 -7.51
N ILE A 152 -8.09 -9.72 -8.25
CA ILE A 152 -8.67 -9.63 -9.59
C ILE A 152 -7.82 -8.71 -10.47
N GLY A 153 -7.79 -8.97 -11.76
CA GLY A 153 -7.05 -8.09 -12.66
C GLY A 153 -7.48 -8.20 -14.11
N ILE A 154 -7.01 -7.24 -14.87
CA ILE A 154 -7.21 -7.13 -16.31
C ILE A 154 -5.85 -7.05 -17.01
N ALA A 155 -5.69 -7.79 -18.08
CA ALA A 155 -4.53 -7.72 -18.95
C ALA A 155 -4.99 -7.46 -20.39
N GLY A 156 -4.49 -6.37 -20.98
CA GLY A 156 -4.91 -5.95 -22.31
C GLY A 156 -4.24 -6.71 -23.45
N GLY A 157 -4.94 -6.84 -24.57
CA GLY A 157 -4.48 -7.32 -25.83
C GLY A 157 -4.94 -6.41 -26.97
N LYS A 158 -4.81 -6.85 -28.20
CA LYS A 158 -5.35 -6.12 -29.34
C LYS A 158 -6.87 -6.24 -29.34
N ASP A 159 -7.56 -5.13 -29.14
CA ASP A 159 -9.03 -5.01 -29.14
C ASP A 159 -9.74 -5.88 -28.10
N CYS A 160 -9.00 -6.51 -27.19
CA CYS A 160 -9.55 -7.36 -26.13
C CYS A 160 -8.79 -7.22 -24.82
N ALA A 161 -9.40 -7.68 -23.74
CA ALA A 161 -8.79 -7.82 -22.44
C ALA A 161 -9.10 -9.19 -21.85
N VAL A 162 -8.16 -9.72 -21.08
CA VAL A 162 -8.36 -10.92 -20.27
C VAL A 162 -8.60 -10.48 -18.83
N LEU A 163 -9.70 -10.90 -18.27
CA LEU A 163 -9.97 -10.84 -16.84
C LEU A 163 -9.35 -12.05 -16.18
N PHE A 164 -8.63 -11.86 -15.10
CA PHE A 164 -8.03 -12.93 -14.32
C PHE A 164 -8.28 -12.73 -12.81
N GLU A 165 -8.28 -13.81 -12.07
CA GLU A 165 -8.42 -13.87 -10.62
C GLU A 165 -7.33 -14.77 -10.09
N HIS A 166 -6.55 -14.28 -9.12
CA HIS A 166 -5.39 -14.99 -8.57
C HIS A 166 -4.45 -15.58 -9.63
N GLY A 167 -4.24 -14.85 -10.73
CA GLY A 167 -3.41 -15.28 -11.86
C GLY A 167 -4.09 -16.20 -12.88
N GLU A 168 -5.27 -16.74 -12.57
CA GLU A 168 -6.03 -17.61 -13.48
C GLU A 168 -6.99 -16.82 -14.38
N LYS A 169 -7.01 -17.17 -15.67
CA LYS A 169 -7.90 -16.52 -16.64
C LYS A 169 -9.36 -16.93 -16.42
N ILE A 170 -10.22 -15.92 -16.15
CA ILE A 170 -11.66 -16.14 -16.01
C ILE A 170 -12.39 -15.91 -17.34
N ARG A 171 -12.11 -14.79 -18.01
CA ARG A 171 -12.87 -14.35 -19.18
C ARG A 171 -12.04 -13.49 -20.12
N THR A 172 -12.36 -13.54 -21.41
CA THR A 172 -11.90 -12.56 -22.40
C THR A 172 -13.05 -11.63 -22.75
N CYS A 173 -12.81 -10.32 -22.70
CA CYS A 173 -13.77 -9.26 -23.00
C CYS A 173 -13.24 -8.36 -24.11
N LEU A 174 -14.10 -7.67 -24.83
CA LEU A 174 -13.68 -6.56 -25.69
C LEU A 174 -13.32 -5.36 -24.81
N LEU A 175 -12.22 -4.69 -25.12
CA LEU A 175 -11.72 -3.55 -24.33
C LEU A 175 -12.64 -2.32 -24.43
N TYR A 176 -13.39 -2.21 -25.52
CA TYR A 176 -14.28 -1.09 -25.85
C TYR A 176 -15.65 -1.63 -26.29
N THR A 177 -16.38 -2.26 -25.39
CA THR A 177 -17.81 -2.38 -25.61
C THR A 177 -18.44 -1.05 -25.22
N SER A 178 -18.88 -0.26 -26.20
CA SER A 178 -19.98 0.70 -25.96
C SER A 178 -21.09 -0.08 -25.27
N PRO A 179 -21.73 0.47 -24.21
CA PRO A 179 -22.89 -0.16 -23.64
C PRO A 179 -23.90 -0.37 -24.77
N SER A 180 -24.28 -1.62 -24.98
CA SER A 180 -25.30 -1.95 -25.96
C SER A 180 -26.59 -1.24 -25.55
N PRO A 181 -27.36 -0.66 -26.48
CA PRO A 181 -28.70 -0.11 -26.17
C PRO A 181 -29.66 -1.14 -25.54
N ARG A 182 -29.23 -2.40 -25.37
CA ARG A 182 -29.99 -3.47 -24.74
C ARG A 182 -29.69 -3.68 -23.25
N ASP A 183 -28.76 -2.89 -22.68
CA ASP A 183 -28.36 -2.94 -21.26
C ASP A 183 -28.96 -1.76 -20.47
N SER A 184 -29.96 -1.08 -21.01
CA SER A 184 -30.77 -0.03 -20.40
C SER A 184 -32.15 -0.52 -19.99
#